data_79f7f5d830af908344ed777e367f60ca
#
_entry.id   79f7f5d830af908344ed777e367f60ca
#
_cell.length_a   1.000
_cell.length_b   1.000
_cell.length_c   1.000
_cell.angle_alpha   90.00
_cell.angle_beta   90.00
_cell.angle_gamma   90.00
#
_symmetry.space_group_name_H-M   'P 1'
#
loop_
_entity.id
_entity.type
_entity.pdbx_description
1 polymer ?
#
loop_
_entity_poly.entity_id
_entity_poly.type
_entity_poly.pdbx_seq_one_letter_code
_entity_poly.pdbx_strand_id
1 'polypeptide(L)'
;KQSFIGGAIKIAIQNIKASHFILMASDLETNPNDVKKLITNSKNNPNKIIVANRWLEKNSFKGYNILKLFLNKLFQFFFSKLYSVSLSDLTFAYRVYPSKLIKRFILKENRHPILLETVLIPIKLGINFIEIPSKWNSRKEGNTNNSFFRNFAYILTGFIIFFLEKNKFIK
;
A
#
# COMPACT_ATOMS: atom_id res chain seq x y z
N LYS A 1 -16.52 7.55 -16.21
CA LYS A 1 -15.07 7.79 -16.31
C LYS A 1 -14.48 7.76 -14.92
N GLN A 2 -13.71 6.72 -14.59
CA GLN A 2 -13.04 6.67 -13.28
C GLN A 2 -11.85 7.64 -13.31
N SER A 3 -11.93 8.71 -12.53
CA SER A 3 -10.90 9.73 -12.42
C SER A 3 -9.95 9.43 -11.25
N PHE A 4 -8.79 10.09 -11.25
CA PHE A 4 -7.74 10.00 -10.23
C PHE A 4 -7.02 8.64 -10.15
N ILE A 5 -6.00 8.58 -9.29
CA ILE A 5 -5.09 7.44 -9.14
C ILE A 5 -5.83 6.14 -8.76
N GLY A 6 -6.82 6.22 -7.87
CA GLY A 6 -7.59 5.05 -7.45
C GLY A 6 -8.42 4.47 -8.59
N GLY A 7 -9.01 5.32 -9.42
CA GLY A 7 -9.70 4.90 -10.63
C GLY A 7 -8.78 4.18 -11.61
N ALA A 8 -7.59 4.73 -11.85
CA ALA A 8 -6.58 4.12 -12.71
C ALA A 8 -6.13 2.74 -12.18
N ILE A 9 -5.87 2.63 -10.88
CA ILE A 9 -5.49 1.36 -10.23
C ILE A 9 -6.61 0.33 -10.37
N LYS A 10 -7.88 0.69 -10.15
CA LYS A 10 -9.02 -0.22 -10.31
C LYS A 10 -9.17 -0.73 -11.73
N ILE A 11 -9.04 0.15 -12.74
CA ILE A 11 -9.05 -0.24 -14.14
C ILE A 11 -7.90 -1.20 -14.47
N ALA A 12 -6.69 -0.87 -13.99
CA ALA A 12 -5.53 -1.73 -14.19
C ALA A 12 -5.76 -3.12 -13.59
N ILE A 13 -6.23 -3.21 -12.32
CA ILE A 13 -6.52 -4.49 -11.65
C ILE A 13 -7.54 -5.32 -12.45
N GLN A 14 -8.60 -4.70 -13.00
CA GLN A 14 -9.61 -5.40 -13.78
C GLN A 14 -9.04 -6.01 -15.06
N ASN A 15 -8.10 -5.32 -15.71
CA ASN A 15 -7.53 -5.71 -17.00
C ASN A 15 -6.27 -6.59 -16.91
N ILE A 16 -5.71 -6.82 -15.73
CA ILE A 16 -4.52 -7.67 -15.55
C ILE A 16 -4.84 -9.11 -15.98
N LYS A 17 -4.01 -9.65 -16.90
CA LYS A 17 -4.06 -11.06 -17.33
C LYS A 17 -2.99 -11.93 -16.63
N ALA A 18 -1.95 -11.30 -16.09
CA ALA A 18 -0.86 -11.98 -15.37
C ALA A 18 -1.34 -12.59 -14.03
N SER A 19 -0.64 -13.61 -13.55
CA SER A 19 -0.91 -14.24 -12.25
C SER A 19 -0.68 -13.30 -11.07
N HIS A 20 0.29 -12.40 -11.19
CA HIS A 20 0.68 -11.39 -10.21
C HIS A 20 0.96 -10.06 -10.90
N PHE A 21 0.89 -8.97 -10.14
CA PHE A 21 1.34 -7.67 -10.60
C PHE A 21 2.02 -6.89 -9.46
N ILE A 22 2.84 -5.94 -9.84
CA ILE A 22 3.52 -5.03 -8.92
C ILE A 22 2.87 -3.66 -9.03
N LEU A 23 2.43 -3.11 -7.89
CA LEU A 23 2.11 -1.69 -7.77
C LEU A 23 3.37 -0.94 -7.35
N MET A 24 3.80 0.03 -8.14
CA MET A 24 5.00 0.83 -7.91
C MET A 24 4.80 2.24 -8.45
N ALA A 25 5.28 3.24 -7.71
CA ALA A 25 5.35 4.61 -8.22
C ALA A 25 6.52 4.76 -9.20
N SER A 26 6.34 5.61 -10.23
CA SER A 26 7.35 5.87 -11.27
C SER A 26 8.20 7.13 -11.02
N ASP A 27 8.15 7.67 -9.79
CA ASP A 27 8.80 8.92 -9.40
C ASP A 27 10.22 8.75 -8.83
N LEU A 28 10.77 7.52 -8.88
CA LEU A 28 12.08 7.15 -8.36
C LEU A 28 12.24 7.34 -6.83
N GLU A 29 11.15 7.60 -6.11
CA GLU A 29 11.17 7.59 -4.63
C GLU A 29 11.35 6.16 -4.09
N THR A 30 11.03 5.15 -4.89
CA THR A 30 11.22 3.73 -4.60
C THR A 30 12.41 3.19 -5.38
N ASN A 31 13.18 2.28 -4.76
CA ASN A 31 14.30 1.65 -5.45
C ASN A 31 13.80 0.59 -6.45
N PRO A 32 13.94 0.80 -7.77
CA PRO A 32 13.47 -0.16 -8.77
C PRO A 32 14.18 -1.52 -8.69
N ASN A 33 15.39 -1.60 -8.13
CA ASN A 33 16.12 -2.86 -7.97
C ASN A 33 15.46 -3.82 -6.96
N ASP A 34 14.61 -3.31 -6.06
CA ASP A 34 13.87 -4.16 -5.12
C ASP A 34 12.78 -4.99 -5.80
N VAL A 35 12.43 -4.70 -7.07
CA VAL A 35 11.53 -5.54 -7.89
C VAL A 35 11.98 -7.00 -7.91
N LYS A 36 13.29 -7.25 -8.03
CA LYS A 36 13.84 -8.62 -8.04
C LYS A 36 13.51 -9.37 -6.75
N LYS A 37 13.70 -8.70 -5.58
CA LYS A 37 13.38 -9.27 -4.26
C LYS A 37 11.87 -9.54 -4.11
N LEU A 38 11.05 -8.60 -4.55
CA LEU A 38 9.59 -8.72 -4.55
C LEU A 38 9.13 -9.92 -5.38
N ILE A 39 9.63 -10.07 -6.61
CA ILE A 39 9.30 -11.19 -7.50
C ILE A 39 9.73 -12.53 -6.90
N THR A 40 10.96 -12.62 -6.37
CA THR A 40 11.45 -13.86 -5.76
C THR A 40 10.59 -14.28 -4.59
N ASN A 41 10.25 -13.36 -3.69
CA ASN A 41 9.37 -13.65 -2.55
C ASN A 41 7.97 -14.04 -3.00
N SER A 42 7.44 -13.42 -4.05
CA SER A 42 6.12 -13.73 -4.62
C SER A 42 6.09 -15.14 -5.24
N LYS A 43 7.15 -15.55 -5.95
CA LYS A 43 7.27 -16.91 -6.49
C LYS A 43 7.28 -17.98 -5.38
N ASN A 44 7.98 -17.71 -4.29
CA ASN A 44 8.06 -18.62 -3.14
C ASN A 44 6.78 -18.62 -2.30
N ASN A 45 5.93 -17.59 -2.43
CA ASN A 45 4.70 -17.41 -1.65
C ASN A 45 3.56 -16.91 -2.54
N PRO A 46 3.08 -17.72 -3.49
CA PRO A 46 2.20 -17.27 -4.58
C PRO A 46 0.82 -16.78 -4.11
N ASN A 47 0.39 -17.13 -2.90
CA ASN A 47 -0.90 -16.76 -2.35
C ASN A 47 -0.83 -15.61 -1.34
N LYS A 48 0.37 -15.04 -1.10
CA LYS A 48 0.58 -13.95 -0.15
C LYS A 48 0.81 -12.63 -0.87
N ILE A 49 0.49 -11.53 -0.21
CA ILE A 49 0.84 -10.19 -0.67
C ILE A 49 2.25 -9.88 -0.16
N ILE A 50 3.15 -9.47 -1.06
CA ILE A 50 4.51 -9.08 -0.69
C ILE A 50 4.58 -7.57 -0.64
N VAL A 51 5.04 -7.03 0.48
CA VAL A 51 5.08 -5.58 0.77
C VAL A 51 6.52 -5.15 0.97
N ALA A 52 6.97 -4.16 0.23
CA ALA A 52 8.19 -3.45 0.55
C ALA A 52 7.94 -2.58 1.78
N ASN A 53 8.83 -2.63 2.76
CA ASN A 53 8.69 -1.93 4.03
C ASN A 53 9.91 -1.05 4.31
N ARG A 54 9.66 0.25 4.47
CA ARG A 54 10.69 1.26 4.73
C ARG A 54 11.19 1.24 6.16
N TRP A 55 10.41 0.73 7.10
CA TRP A 55 10.75 0.71 8.53
C TRP A 55 11.69 -0.45 8.92
N LEU A 56 11.86 -1.43 8.04
CA LEU A 56 12.77 -2.57 8.25
C LEU A 56 14.22 -2.27 7.83
N GLU A 57 14.47 -1.19 7.10
CA GLU A 57 15.79 -0.83 6.59
C GLU A 57 16.31 0.41 7.33
N LYS A 58 17.56 0.36 7.79
CA LYS A 58 18.22 1.53 8.40
C LYS A 58 18.43 2.64 7.36
N ASN A 59 18.24 3.88 7.78
CA ASN A 59 18.41 5.08 6.93
C ASN A 59 17.57 5.04 5.63
N SER A 60 16.37 4.48 5.72
CA SER A 60 15.48 4.26 4.58
C SER A 60 14.63 5.48 4.19
N PHE A 61 14.74 6.60 4.90
CA PHE A 61 13.94 7.82 4.66
C PHE A 61 14.84 9.02 4.32
N LYS A 62 15.70 8.88 3.32
CA LYS A 62 16.63 9.94 2.93
C LYS A 62 15.88 11.15 2.35
N GLY A 63 16.06 12.32 2.98
CA GLY A 63 15.40 13.57 2.57
C GLY A 63 13.92 13.68 2.98
N TYR A 64 13.44 12.80 3.86
CA TYR A 64 12.08 12.89 4.39
C TYR A 64 11.97 13.99 5.45
N ASN A 65 10.87 14.74 5.45
CA ASN A 65 10.60 15.74 6.49
C ASN A 65 10.35 15.05 7.85
N ILE A 66 11.04 15.48 8.90
CA ILE A 66 11.02 14.84 10.23
C ILE A 66 9.61 14.82 10.83
N LEU A 67 8.86 15.93 10.74
CA LEU A 67 7.50 15.98 11.28
C LEU A 67 6.56 15.01 10.52
N LYS A 68 6.67 14.96 9.19
CA LYS A 68 5.90 13.99 8.38
C LYS A 68 6.30 12.55 8.72
N LEU A 69 7.58 12.30 8.99
CA LEU A 69 8.07 10.97 9.39
C LEU A 69 7.47 10.54 10.73
N PHE A 70 7.49 11.44 11.72
CA PHE A 70 6.88 11.20 13.03
C PHE A 70 5.37 10.92 12.92
N LEU A 71 4.62 11.75 12.21
CA LEU A 71 3.19 11.56 11.99
C LEU A 71 2.89 10.26 11.23
N ASN A 72 3.71 9.91 10.25
CA ASN A 72 3.58 8.63 9.53
C ASN A 72 3.83 7.46 10.48
N LYS A 73 4.88 7.50 11.32
CA LYS A 73 5.17 6.46 12.31
C LYS A 73 4.01 6.27 13.30
N LEU A 74 3.45 7.38 13.78
CA LEU A 74 2.28 7.36 14.67
C LEU A 74 1.06 6.72 13.98
N PHE A 75 0.80 7.07 12.72
CA PHE A 75 -0.24 6.47 11.90
C PHE A 75 -0.04 4.95 11.76
N GLN A 76 1.18 4.50 11.38
CA GLN A 76 1.51 3.08 11.26
C GLN A 76 1.25 2.34 12.57
N PHE A 77 1.78 2.86 13.68
CA PHE A 77 1.60 2.26 15.01
C PHE A 77 0.12 2.13 15.39
N PHE A 78 -0.64 3.21 15.24
CA PHE A 78 -2.06 3.24 15.60
C PHE A 78 -2.86 2.22 14.78
N PHE A 79 -2.75 2.25 13.44
CA PHE A 79 -3.52 1.36 12.58
C PHE A 79 -3.05 -0.10 12.65
N SER A 80 -1.77 -0.37 12.83
CA SER A 80 -1.29 -1.73 13.06
C SER A 80 -1.86 -2.33 14.34
N LYS A 81 -1.96 -1.54 15.41
CA LYS A 81 -2.60 -1.96 16.66
C LYS A 81 -4.10 -2.15 16.50
N LEU A 82 -4.79 -1.19 15.89
CA LEU A 82 -6.23 -1.24 15.64
C LEU A 82 -6.64 -2.50 14.85
N TYR A 83 -5.84 -2.86 13.83
CA TYR A 83 -6.08 -4.04 13.01
C TYR A 83 -5.44 -5.33 13.54
N SER A 84 -4.74 -5.27 14.68
CA SER A 84 -4.02 -6.40 15.27
C SER A 84 -3.10 -7.11 14.27
N VAL A 85 -2.33 -6.34 13.51
CA VAL A 85 -1.44 -6.83 12.45
C VAL A 85 0.01 -6.45 12.75
N SER A 86 0.93 -7.35 12.42
CA SER A 86 2.38 -7.11 12.53
C SER A 86 2.95 -6.26 11.41
N LEU A 87 2.20 -6.03 10.33
CA LEU A 87 2.61 -5.22 9.20
C LEU A 87 2.89 -3.78 9.65
N SER A 88 4.10 -3.29 9.38
CA SER A 88 4.58 -2.00 9.89
C SER A 88 4.62 -0.88 8.84
N ASP A 89 4.34 -1.15 7.55
CA ASP A 89 4.22 -0.13 6.50
C ASP A 89 2.93 -0.27 5.68
N LEU A 90 1.85 0.32 6.19
CA LEU A 90 0.51 0.27 5.59
C LEU A 90 0.32 1.25 4.42
N THR A 91 1.20 2.24 4.28
CA THR A 91 1.02 3.34 3.30
C THR A 91 1.95 3.27 2.10
N PHE A 92 3.01 2.46 2.16
CA PHE A 92 3.95 2.33 1.06
C PHE A 92 3.35 1.50 -0.08
N ALA A 93 3.27 2.07 -1.28
CA ALA A 93 2.58 1.46 -2.40
C ALA A 93 3.37 0.38 -3.14
N TYR A 94 4.61 0.13 -2.76
CA TYR A 94 5.48 -0.83 -3.45
C TYR A 94 5.16 -2.26 -3.02
N ARG A 95 4.29 -2.95 -3.77
CA ARG A 95 3.72 -4.25 -3.38
C ARG A 95 3.48 -5.15 -4.57
N VAL A 96 3.59 -6.48 -4.35
CA VAL A 96 3.14 -7.52 -5.28
C VAL A 96 1.82 -8.10 -4.78
N TYR A 97 0.88 -8.24 -5.68
CA TYR A 97 -0.42 -8.84 -5.42
C TYR A 97 -0.68 -10.04 -6.32
N PRO A 98 -1.19 -11.16 -5.79
CA PRO A 98 -1.81 -12.19 -6.60
C PRO A 98 -3.07 -11.62 -7.30
N SER A 99 -3.11 -11.67 -8.64
CA SER A 99 -4.18 -11.02 -9.41
C SER A 99 -5.56 -11.61 -9.12
N LYS A 100 -5.66 -12.93 -8.94
CA LYS A 100 -6.92 -13.60 -8.58
C LYS A 100 -7.44 -13.14 -7.22
N LEU A 101 -6.53 -12.85 -6.27
CA LEU A 101 -6.88 -12.41 -4.93
C LEU A 101 -7.46 -11.00 -4.95
N ILE A 102 -6.71 -10.03 -5.49
CA ILE A 102 -7.11 -8.61 -5.46
C ILE A 102 -8.38 -8.34 -6.29
N LYS A 103 -8.63 -9.09 -7.35
CA LYS A 103 -9.84 -8.97 -8.18
C LYS A 103 -11.13 -9.32 -7.42
N ARG A 104 -11.04 -10.06 -6.33
CA ARG A 104 -12.19 -10.40 -5.47
C ARG A 104 -12.62 -9.23 -4.58
N PHE A 105 -11.75 -8.24 -4.38
CA PHE A 105 -12.05 -7.14 -3.46
C PHE A 105 -12.88 -6.05 -4.12
N ILE A 106 -13.80 -5.49 -3.35
CA ILE A 106 -14.57 -4.31 -3.71
C ILE A 106 -13.80 -3.09 -3.21
N LEU A 107 -13.05 -2.44 -4.12
CA LEU A 107 -12.30 -1.22 -3.85
C LEU A 107 -13.17 -0.02 -4.17
N LYS A 108 -13.39 0.86 -3.20
CA LYS A 108 -14.28 2.03 -3.31
C LYS A 108 -13.52 3.32 -3.58
N GLU A 109 -12.32 3.46 -3.04
CA GLU A 109 -11.54 4.68 -3.13
C GLU A 109 -11.14 5.02 -4.57
N ASN A 110 -11.30 6.30 -4.93
CA ASN A 110 -10.89 6.82 -6.24
C ASN A 110 -9.59 7.65 -6.16
N ARG A 111 -9.21 8.08 -4.97
CA ARG A 111 -8.02 8.92 -4.72
C ARG A 111 -6.90 8.10 -4.05
N HIS A 112 -5.92 8.80 -3.48
CA HIS A 112 -4.74 8.18 -2.84
C HIS A 112 -5.06 7.17 -1.73
N PRO A 113 -6.15 7.29 -0.92
CA PRO A 113 -6.47 6.28 0.08
C PRO A 113 -6.70 4.87 -0.46
N ILE A 114 -6.85 4.68 -1.78
CA ILE A 114 -6.81 3.35 -2.44
C ILE A 114 -5.57 2.55 -2.02
N LEU A 115 -4.44 3.22 -1.78
CA LEU A 115 -3.19 2.58 -1.37
C LEU A 115 -3.32 1.95 0.03
N LEU A 116 -4.12 2.57 0.90
CA LEU A 116 -4.45 2.00 2.21
C LEU A 116 -5.55 0.94 2.09
N GLU A 117 -6.56 1.17 1.25
CA GLU A 117 -7.65 0.24 1.00
C GLU A 117 -7.13 -1.11 0.48
N THR A 118 -6.15 -1.10 -0.43
CA THR A 118 -5.55 -2.32 -0.99
C THR A 118 -4.69 -3.12 0.00
N VAL A 119 -4.47 -2.62 1.23
CA VAL A 119 -3.79 -3.35 2.30
C VAL A 119 -4.72 -3.65 3.47
N LEU A 120 -5.56 -2.72 3.89
CA LEU A 120 -6.42 -2.92 5.06
C LEU A 120 -7.58 -3.89 4.78
N ILE A 121 -8.13 -3.90 3.56
CA ILE A 121 -9.14 -4.89 3.17
C ILE A 121 -8.58 -6.32 3.26
N PRO A 122 -7.45 -6.66 2.62
CA PRO A 122 -6.81 -7.96 2.80
C PRO A 122 -6.54 -8.32 4.26
N ILE A 123 -6.00 -7.39 5.06
CA ILE A 123 -5.77 -7.61 6.50
C ILE A 123 -7.07 -8.00 7.20
N LYS A 124 -8.12 -7.23 7.01
CA LYS A 124 -9.44 -7.49 7.61
C LYS A 124 -10.01 -8.84 7.20
N LEU A 125 -9.68 -9.30 6.01
CA LEU A 125 -10.10 -10.60 5.48
C LEU A 125 -9.17 -11.76 5.90
N GLY A 126 -8.15 -11.49 6.70
CA GLY A 126 -7.21 -12.51 7.20
C GLY A 126 -6.18 -12.97 6.16
N ILE A 127 -5.91 -12.17 5.14
CA ILE A 127 -4.90 -12.47 4.12
C ILE A 127 -3.50 -12.23 4.70
N ASN A 128 -2.59 -13.17 4.45
CA ASN A 128 -1.22 -13.10 4.92
C ASN A 128 -0.33 -12.21 4.03
N PHE A 129 0.60 -11.53 4.69
CA PHE A 129 1.59 -10.64 4.08
C PHE A 129 3.01 -11.13 4.37
N ILE A 130 3.94 -10.73 3.51
CA ILE A 130 5.38 -10.82 3.76
C ILE A 130 5.96 -9.43 3.54
N GLU A 131 6.69 -8.94 4.53
CA GLU A 131 7.42 -7.68 4.43
C GLU A 131 8.86 -7.93 4.01
N ILE A 132 9.35 -7.12 3.08
CA ILE A 132 10.76 -7.10 2.70
C ILE A 132 11.34 -5.70 2.90
N PRO A 133 12.58 -5.56 3.40
CA PRO A 133 13.18 -4.25 3.58
C PRO A 133 13.35 -3.51 2.25
N SER A 134 13.04 -2.22 2.25
CA SER A 134 13.19 -1.33 1.10
C SER A 134 13.55 0.07 1.57
N LYS A 135 14.09 0.89 0.67
CA LYS A 135 14.46 2.29 0.92
C LYS A 135 13.55 3.23 0.14
N TRP A 136 13.31 4.37 0.74
CA TRP A 136 12.67 5.51 0.11
C TRP A 136 13.67 6.68 0.06
N ASN A 137 13.77 7.34 -1.06
CA ASN A 137 14.55 8.55 -1.23
C ASN A 137 13.65 9.67 -1.74
N SER A 138 13.85 10.90 -1.24
CA SER A 138 13.11 12.02 -1.81
C SER A 138 13.46 12.19 -3.29
N ARG A 139 12.45 12.46 -4.11
CA ARG A 139 12.66 12.82 -5.51
C ARG A 139 13.47 14.09 -5.61
N LYS A 140 14.26 14.20 -6.68
CA LYS A 140 15.11 15.38 -6.94
C LYS A 140 14.34 16.52 -7.58
N GLU A 141 13.26 16.23 -8.30
CA GLU A 141 12.46 17.18 -9.07
C GLU A 141 10.97 17.04 -8.76
N GLY A 142 10.22 18.12 -8.96
CA GLY A 142 8.78 18.18 -8.78
C GLY A 142 8.34 18.51 -7.35
N ASN A 143 7.17 19.14 -7.25
CA ASN A 143 6.57 19.53 -5.97
C ASN A 143 5.72 18.42 -5.36
N THR A 144 5.81 18.27 -4.05
CA THR A 144 4.94 17.36 -3.32
C THR A 144 3.55 17.97 -3.17
N ASN A 145 2.59 17.46 -3.93
CA ASN A 145 1.18 17.84 -3.80
C ASN A 145 0.51 17.24 -2.55
N ASN A 146 1.24 16.92 -1.48
CA ASN A 146 0.66 16.30 -0.29
C ASN A 146 0.09 17.35 0.66
N SER A 147 -1.22 17.60 0.59
CA SER A 147 -1.93 18.48 1.50
C SER A 147 -2.35 17.75 2.79
N PHE A 148 -2.51 18.51 3.90
CA PHE A 148 -3.00 18.03 5.19
C PHE A 148 -4.36 17.31 5.06
N PHE A 149 -5.27 17.82 4.23
CA PHE A 149 -6.57 17.22 3.96
C PHE A 149 -6.50 15.81 3.35
N ARG A 150 -5.44 15.48 2.60
CA ARG A 150 -5.24 14.11 2.08
C ARG A 150 -4.89 13.12 3.17
N ASN A 151 -4.14 13.55 4.18
CA ASN A 151 -3.80 12.70 5.32
C ASN A 151 -5.04 12.35 6.14
N PHE A 152 -5.97 13.29 6.29
CA PHE A 152 -7.26 13.04 6.94
C PHE A 152 -8.08 11.98 6.21
N ALA A 153 -8.10 12.00 4.87
CA ALA A 153 -8.78 10.99 4.07
C ALA A 153 -8.25 9.57 4.32
N TYR A 154 -6.93 9.41 4.54
CA TYR A 154 -6.36 8.10 4.92
C TYR A 154 -6.89 7.62 6.28
N ILE A 155 -6.96 8.50 7.27
CA ILE A 155 -7.49 8.17 8.60
C ILE A 155 -8.95 7.73 8.49
N LEU A 156 -9.76 8.51 7.78
CA LEU A 156 -11.18 8.21 7.57
C LEU A 156 -11.38 6.87 6.87
N THR A 157 -10.66 6.61 5.78
CA THR A 157 -10.70 5.33 5.07
C THR A 157 -10.31 4.16 5.98
N GLY A 158 -9.28 4.34 6.81
CA GLY A 158 -8.88 3.33 7.79
C GLY A 158 -10.00 2.97 8.77
N PHE A 159 -10.67 3.96 9.33
CA PHE A 159 -11.82 3.72 10.23
C PHE A 159 -13.03 3.13 9.50
N ILE A 160 -13.38 3.61 8.31
CA ILE A 160 -14.48 3.06 7.51
C ILE A 160 -14.27 1.56 7.27
N ILE A 161 -13.06 1.15 6.85
CA ILE A 161 -12.76 -0.26 6.62
C ILE A 161 -12.82 -1.04 7.94
N PHE A 162 -12.37 -0.46 9.05
CA PHE A 162 -12.40 -1.13 10.35
C PHE A 162 -13.82 -1.44 10.81
N PHE A 163 -14.74 -0.50 10.69
CA PHE A 163 -16.11 -0.65 11.20
C PHE A 163 -17.05 -1.40 10.26
N LEU A 164 -16.81 -1.37 8.94
CA LEU A 164 -17.66 -2.09 8.00
C LEU A 164 -17.47 -3.61 8.11
N GLU A 165 -18.54 -4.36 7.84
CA GLU A 165 -18.52 -5.83 7.80
C GLU A 165 -17.66 -6.37 6.65
N LYS A 166 -17.09 -7.57 6.84
CA LYS A 166 -16.19 -8.22 5.86
C LYS A 166 -16.87 -8.47 4.50
N ASN A 167 -18.16 -8.80 4.50
CA ASN A 167 -18.96 -9.05 3.29
C ASN A 167 -19.08 -7.82 2.36
N LYS A 168 -18.86 -6.60 2.87
CA LYS A 168 -18.87 -5.37 2.09
C LYS A 168 -17.63 -5.19 1.21
N PHE A 169 -16.64 -6.06 1.33
CA PHE A 169 -15.34 -5.95 0.64
C PHE A 169 -15.05 -7.10 -0.32
N ILE A 170 -15.91 -8.10 -0.41
CA ILE A 170 -15.75 -9.27 -1.30
C ILE A 170 -16.90 -9.26 -2.32
N LYS A 171 -16.52 -9.59 -3.59
CA LYS A 171 -17.49 -9.87 -4.66
C LYS A 171 -18.05 -11.27 -4.52
#